data_83d1a9aaed737553f0e44e88647b684e
#
_entry.id   83d1a9aaed737553f0e44e88647b684e
#
_cell.length_a   1.000
_cell.length_b   1.000
_cell.length_c   1.000
_cell.angle_alpha   90.00
_cell.angle_beta   90.00
_cell.angle_gamma   90.00
#
_symmetry.space_group_name_H-M   'P 1'
#
loop_
_entity.id
_entity.type
_entity.pdbx_description
1 polymer ?
#
loop_
_entity_poly.entity_id
_entity_poly.type
_entity_poly.pdbx_seq_one_letter_code
_entity_poly.pdbx_strand_id
1 'polypeptide(L)'
;FKQLLMVSGYDKYYQIVKCFRDEDFRADRQPEFTQIDCEMSFVEIEDILNMFENLIKEIIYKVKGVKIDKVPRIKYSESIRDYGTDKPDIRFEMKVKHLNSVCKGKGFNLFDSSETIVGIVVPGGAEFSRKQIDSLTDWIKKPQIGCSGMIFCKFNTEGRHKSSVDKFFNNEQLESWRSESGANNGDMILILAGDEKSTINAIGLLRIELAERLKLRDPNLFKPVWITDFPLFEFDEKSEKYHAMHHPFTSPNDDDVELLKNDPLKVKAKAYDMALNGTEIG
;
A
#
# COMPACT_ATOMS: atom_id res chain seq x y z
N PHE A 1 20.57 -3.95 -26.43
CA PHE A 1 22.04 -3.85 -26.29
C PHE A 1 22.54 -4.49 -25.00
N LYS A 2 21.93 -4.22 -23.83
CA LYS A 2 22.38 -4.77 -22.55
C LYS A 2 22.33 -6.31 -22.51
N GLN A 3 21.30 -6.94 -23.12
CA GLN A 3 21.24 -8.40 -23.25
C GLN A 3 22.39 -8.97 -24.12
N LEU A 4 22.78 -8.27 -25.17
CA LEU A 4 23.93 -8.68 -26.00
C LEU A 4 25.24 -8.65 -25.22
N LEU A 5 25.42 -7.66 -24.34
CA LEU A 5 26.60 -7.60 -23.47
C LEU A 5 26.63 -8.81 -22.53
N MET A 6 25.49 -9.14 -21.89
CA MET A 6 25.42 -10.30 -21.01
C MET A 6 25.68 -11.62 -21.75
N VAL A 7 25.07 -11.79 -22.94
CA VAL A 7 25.33 -12.99 -23.79
C VAL A 7 26.78 -13.08 -24.25
N SER A 8 27.48 -11.96 -24.45
CA SER A 8 28.89 -11.92 -24.84
C SER A 8 29.88 -12.21 -23.71
N GLY A 9 29.38 -12.51 -22.49
CA GLY A 9 30.17 -12.96 -21.36
C GLY A 9 30.51 -11.87 -20.33
N TYR A 10 29.84 -10.74 -20.35
CA TYR A 10 29.97 -9.77 -19.26
C TYR A 10 29.08 -10.22 -18.06
N ASP A 11 29.69 -10.32 -16.89
CA ASP A 11 28.97 -10.73 -15.67
C ASP A 11 28.17 -9.60 -15.06
N LYS A 12 28.60 -8.37 -15.25
CA LYS A 12 27.95 -7.18 -14.67
C LYS A 12 27.98 -6.02 -15.65
N TYR A 13 26.85 -5.34 -15.75
CA TYR A 13 26.67 -4.14 -16.54
C TYR A 13 25.90 -3.10 -15.76
N TYR A 14 26.25 -1.84 -15.90
CA TYR A 14 25.42 -0.73 -15.44
C TYR A 14 25.56 0.49 -16.33
N GLN A 15 24.55 1.32 -16.33
CA GLN A 15 24.58 2.65 -16.93
C GLN A 15 23.71 3.62 -16.13
N ILE A 16 24.02 4.91 -16.23
CA ILE A 16 23.15 5.99 -15.80
C ILE A 16 22.60 6.63 -17.06
N VAL A 17 21.32 6.46 -17.34
CA VAL A 17 20.74 6.76 -18.64
C VAL A 17 19.41 7.49 -18.51
N LYS A 18 19.14 8.42 -19.43
CA LYS A 18 17.82 9.02 -19.61
C LYS A 18 16.91 8.02 -20.31
N CYS A 19 15.76 7.79 -19.68
CA CYS A 19 14.71 6.93 -20.19
C CYS A 19 13.48 7.77 -20.54
N PHE A 20 12.73 7.29 -21.54
CA PHE A 20 11.50 7.90 -22.01
C PHE A 20 10.42 6.82 -22.01
N ARG A 21 9.25 7.14 -21.42
CA ARG A 21 8.09 6.27 -21.43
C ARG A 21 6.85 7.09 -21.80
N ASP A 22 6.05 6.57 -22.70
CA ASP A 22 4.72 7.09 -23.00
C ASP A 22 3.75 6.55 -21.95
N GLU A 23 3.55 7.31 -20.90
CA GLU A 23 2.72 6.94 -19.75
C GLU A 23 1.80 8.10 -19.37
N ASP A 24 0.67 7.77 -18.75
CA ASP A 24 -0.18 8.75 -18.12
C ASP A 24 0.56 9.49 -17.00
N PHE A 25 0.43 10.82 -16.98
CA PHE A 25 1.02 11.64 -15.92
C PHE A 25 0.40 11.30 -14.56
N ARG A 26 1.25 10.91 -13.63
CA ARG A 26 0.91 10.70 -12.22
C ARG A 26 1.87 11.50 -11.34
N ALA A 27 1.53 11.64 -10.06
CA ALA A 27 2.36 12.41 -9.12
C ALA A 27 3.80 11.86 -8.98
N ASP A 28 3.99 10.55 -9.24
CA ASP A 28 5.24 9.81 -9.10
C ASP A 28 5.81 9.31 -10.45
N ARG A 29 5.23 9.70 -11.59
CA ARG A 29 5.67 9.27 -12.93
C ARG A 29 5.85 10.45 -13.87
N GLN A 30 6.98 10.45 -14.57
CA GLN A 30 7.32 11.44 -15.59
C GLN A 30 7.70 10.73 -16.89
N PRO A 31 7.39 11.33 -18.06
CA PRO A 31 7.72 10.72 -19.35
C PRO A 31 9.23 10.67 -19.63
N GLU A 32 10.02 11.56 -19.02
CA GLU A 32 11.48 11.56 -19.03
C GLU A 32 12.00 11.41 -17.61
N PHE A 33 12.85 10.41 -17.37
CA PHE A 33 13.47 10.17 -16.08
C PHE A 33 14.88 9.58 -16.25
N THR A 34 15.69 9.67 -15.20
CA THR A 34 17.02 9.07 -15.18
C THR A 34 16.98 7.76 -14.41
N GLN A 35 17.56 6.70 -14.97
CA GLN A 35 17.61 5.38 -14.38
C GLN A 35 19.06 4.97 -14.14
N ILE A 36 19.31 4.34 -13.01
CA ILE A 36 20.51 3.50 -12.80
C ILE A 36 20.09 2.10 -13.25
N ASP A 37 20.46 1.74 -14.46
CA ASP A 37 20.10 0.47 -15.09
C ASP A 37 21.24 -0.53 -14.90
N CYS A 38 20.95 -1.67 -14.31
CA CYS A 38 21.94 -2.71 -13.98
C CYS A 38 21.48 -4.08 -14.46
N GLU A 39 22.43 -4.86 -14.97
CA GLU A 39 22.25 -6.28 -15.30
C GLU A 39 23.37 -7.09 -14.65
N MET A 40 23.04 -8.23 -14.07
CA MET A 40 24.02 -9.12 -13.45
C MET A 40 23.70 -10.58 -13.73
N SER A 41 24.73 -11.36 -14.01
CA SER A 41 24.66 -12.81 -14.19
C SER A 41 25.10 -13.54 -12.93
N PHE A 42 24.62 -14.77 -12.74
CA PHE A 42 25.02 -15.67 -11.65
C PHE A 42 24.76 -15.09 -10.25
N VAL A 43 23.62 -14.43 -10.10
CA VAL A 43 23.20 -13.81 -8.83
C VAL A 43 21.85 -14.34 -8.38
N GLU A 44 21.65 -14.37 -7.07
CA GLU A 44 20.38 -14.65 -6.44
C GLU A 44 19.68 -13.35 -6.03
N ILE A 45 18.41 -13.43 -5.66
CA ILE A 45 17.61 -12.26 -5.23
C ILE A 45 18.32 -11.48 -4.12
N GLU A 46 18.92 -12.19 -3.15
CA GLU A 46 19.61 -11.54 -2.02
C GLU A 46 20.82 -10.71 -2.45
N ASP A 47 21.53 -11.10 -3.49
CA ASP A 47 22.67 -10.35 -3.99
C ASP A 47 22.21 -9.00 -4.54
N ILE A 48 21.10 -9.01 -5.28
CA ILE A 48 20.48 -7.79 -5.83
C ILE A 48 19.96 -6.88 -4.72
N LEU A 49 19.15 -7.42 -3.80
CA LEU A 49 18.58 -6.65 -2.71
C LEU A 49 19.67 -6.00 -1.86
N ASN A 50 20.71 -6.76 -1.49
CA ASN A 50 21.82 -6.24 -0.68
C ASN A 50 22.61 -5.16 -1.42
N MET A 51 22.86 -5.32 -2.71
CA MET A 51 23.59 -4.34 -3.50
C MET A 51 22.80 -3.01 -3.58
N PHE A 52 21.53 -3.05 -3.94
CA PHE A 52 20.70 -1.84 -4.07
C PHE A 52 20.35 -1.22 -2.71
N GLU A 53 20.21 -2.03 -1.66
CA GLU A 53 20.06 -1.50 -0.29
C GLU A 53 21.30 -0.67 0.12
N ASN A 54 22.49 -1.17 -0.14
CA ASN A 54 23.73 -0.44 0.14
C ASN A 54 23.85 0.81 -0.74
N LEU A 55 23.48 0.73 -2.00
CA LEU A 55 23.48 1.88 -2.92
C LEU A 55 22.57 3.00 -2.42
N ILE A 56 21.33 2.70 -2.08
CA ILE A 56 20.37 3.72 -1.61
C ILE A 56 20.79 4.33 -0.26
N LYS A 57 21.30 3.51 0.66
CA LYS A 57 21.86 3.97 1.94
C LYS A 57 23.01 4.96 1.72
N GLU A 58 23.92 4.66 0.82
CA GLU A 58 25.07 5.51 0.50
C GLU A 58 24.64 6.81 -0.20
N ILE A 59 23.70 6.75 -1.14
CA ILE A 59 23.16 7.93 -1.83
C ILE A 59 22.50 8.86 -0.81
N ILE A 60 21.61 8.35 0.03
CA ILE A 60 20.90 9.17 1.03
C ILE A 60 21.90 9.76 2.03
N TYR A 61 22.88 8.98 2.47
CA TYR A 61 23.92 9.50 3.37
C TYR A 61 24.73 10.63 2.74
N LYS A 62 25.23 10.44 1.50
CA LYS A 62 26.04 11.46 0.81
C LYS A 62 25.27 12.73 0.47
N VAL A 63 24.00 12.59 0.10
CA VAL A 63 23.21 13.74 -0.37
C VAL A 63 22.50 14.46 0.78
N LYS A 64 22.07 13.71 1.81
CA LYS A 64 21.25 14.24 2.93
C LYS A 64 21.93 14.17 4.30
N GLY A 65 23.05 13.48 4.43
CA GLY A 65 23.70 13.25 5.72
C GLY A 65 22.94 12.29 6.66
N VAL A 66 21.91 11.60 6.16
CA VAL A 66 21.06 10.72 6.96
C VAL A 66 21.53 9.28 6.84
N LYS A 67 21.81 8.64 7.98
CA LYS A 67 22.13 7.21 8.03
C LYS A 67 20.88 6.37 8.13
N ILE A 68 20.82 5.33 7.30
CA ILE A 68 19.76 4.32 7.33
C ILE A 68 20.38 3.00 7.77
N ASP A 69 19.97 2.50 8.93
CA ASP A 69 20.54 1.26 9.49
C ASP A 69 19.99 0.03 8.78
N LYS A 70 18.65 -0.09 8.69
CA LYS A 70 17.97 -1.24 8.13
C LYS A 70 16.86 -0.81 7.18
N VAL A 71 16.75 -1.49 6.04
CA VAL A 71 15.62 -1.39 5.12
C VAL A 71 14.70 -2.59 5.38
N PRO A 72 13.47 -2.39 5.87
CA PRO A 72 12.55 -3.48 6.10
C PRO A 72 12.10 -4.10 4.78
N ARG A 73 11.68 -5.37 4.86
CA ARG A 73 11.07 -6.12 3.75
C ARG A 73 9.63 -6.43 4.14
N ILE A 74 8.71 -6.12 3.26
CA ILE A 74 7.27 -6.35 3.44
C ILE A 74 6.79 -7.11 2.20
N LYS A 75 6.04 -8.17 2.39
CA LYS A 75 5.43 -8.90 1.28
C LYS A 75 4.35 -8.05 0.63
N TYR A 76 4.17 -8.17 -0.68
CA TYR A 76 3.12 -7.46 -1.41
C TYR A 76 1.74 -7.61 -0.74
N SER A 77 1.36 -8.84 -0.38
CA SER A 77 0.08 -9.10 0.28
C SER A 77 -0.06 -8.38 1.63
N GLU A 78 1.03 -8.27 2.40
CA GLU A 78 1.05 -7.53 3.66
C GLU A 78 0.98 -6.02 3.42
N SER A 79 1.66 -5.53 2.38
CA SER A 79 1.62 -4.11 2.02
C SER A 79 0.22 -3.67 1.60
N ILE A 80 -0.44 -4.45 0.76
CA ILE A 80 -1.83 -4.20 0.37
C ILE A 80 -2.77 -4.28 1.58
N ARG A 81 -2.64 -5.32 2.42
CA ARG A 81 -3.46 -5.50 3.62
C ARG A 81 -3.30 -4.37 4.62
N ASP A 82 -2.05 -4.01 4.95
CA ASP A 82 -1.75 -3.10 6.07
C ASP A 82 -1.72 -1.62 5.67
N TYR A 83 -1.50 -1.31 4.39
CA TYR A 83 -1.30 0.06 3.91
C TYR A 83 -2.21 0.45 2.72
N GLY A 84 -2.86 -0.52 2.08
CA GLY A 84 -3.72 -0.31 0.92
C GLY A 84 -2.96 0.05 -0.37
N THR A 85 -1.67 -0.25 -0.43
CA THR A 85 -0.81 0.08 -1.58
C THR A 85 0.42 -0.82 -1.62
N ASP A 86 1.01 -0.99 -2.81
CA ASP A 86 2.29 -1.67 -3.06
C ASP A 86 3.52 -0.78 -2.78
N LYS A 87 3.33 0.51 -2.55
CA LYS A 87 4.40 1.48 -2.24
C LYS A 87 4.08 2.28 -0.97
N PRO A 88 4.14 1.65 0.21
CA PRO A 88 3.71 2.25 1.46
C PRO A 88 4.65 3.35 1.95
N ASP A 89 4.07 4.42 2.48
CA ASP A 89 4.82 5.38 3.29
C ASP A 89 4.86 4.87 4.73
N ILE A 90 6.01 4.38 5.17
CA ILE A 90 6.21 3.80 6.51
C ILE A 90 6.82 4.79 7.52
N ARG A 91 6.79 6.09 7.23
CA ARG A 91 7.23 7.13 8.18
C ARG A 91 6.28 7.30 9.36
N PHE A 92 5.06 6.84 9.24
CA PHE A 92 4.02 6.91 10.26
C PHE A 92 3.24 5.59 10.33
N GLU A 93 2.67 5.32 11.48
CA GLU A 93 1.85 4.12 11.72
C GLU A 93 0.51 4.19 10.94
N MET A 94 -0.62 4.15 11.57
CA MET A 94 -1.96 4.21 10.97
C MET A 94 -2.20 3.08 9.94
N LYS A 95 -1.88 1.85 10.32
CA LYS A 95 -2.17 0.67 9.50
C LYS A 95 -3.68 0.48 9.32
N VAL A 96 -4.06 -0.05 8.16
CA VAL A 96 -5.43 -0.46 7.85
C VAL A 96 -5.91 -1.53 8.82
N LYS A 97 -7.15 -1.44 9.28
CA LYS A 97 -7.83 -2.39 10.16
C LYS A 97 -8.93 -3.09 9.41
N HIS A 98 -8.96 -4.41 9.45
CA HIS A 98 -9.98 -5.23 8.82
C HIS A 98 -11.10 -5.52 9.81
N LEU A 99 -12.33 -5.12 9.49
CA LEU A 99 -13.45 -5.08 10.43
C LEU A 99 -14.62 -6.00 10.04
N ASN A 100 -14.45 -6.84 9.02
CA ASN A 100 -15.51 -7.72 8.55
C ASN A 100 -16.12 -8.57 9.68
N SER A 101 -15.28 -9.11 10.57
CA SER A 101 -15.69 -9.98 11.69
C SER A 101 -16.66 -9.31 12.67
N VAL A 102 -16.50 -8.01 12.92
CA VAL A 102 -17.27 -7.27 13.92
C VAL A 102 -18.38 -6.41 13.32
N CYS A 103 -18.32 -6.14 12.01
CA CYS A 103 -19.29 -5.27 11.33
C CYS A 103 -20.40 -6.03 10.59
N LYS A 104 -20.08 -7.17 9.94
CA LYS A 104 -21.05 -7.95 9.15
C LYS A 104 -22.06 -8.71 10.02
N GLY A 105 -23.24 -9.01 9.44
CA GLY A 105 -24.28 -9.80 10.09
C GLY A 105 -25.03 -9.07 11.19
N LYS A 106 -25.05 -7.74 11.15
CA LYS A 106 -25.73 -6.90 12.15
C LYS A 106 -26.98 -6.19 11.62
N GLY A 107 -27.40 -6.51 10.36
CA GLY A 107 -28.59 -5.93 9.74
C GLY A 107 -28.38 -4.52 9.15
N PHE A 108 -27.14 -4.08 9.01
CA PHE A 108 -26.81 -2.86 8.29
C PHE A 108 -26.42 -3.19 6.84
N ASN A 109 -27.33 -2.96 5.92
CA ASN A 109 -27.24 -3.42 4.53
C ASN A 109 -25.91 -3.08 3.84
N LEU A 110 -25.37 -1.89 4.05
CA LEU A 110 -24.09 -1.51 3.46
C LEU A 110 -22.96 -2.45 3.88
N PHE A 111 -22.88 -2.80 5.16
CA PHE A 111 -21.83 -3.71 5.64
C PHE A 111 -22.11 -5.16 5.26
N ASP A 112 -23.37 -5.57 5.32
CA ASP A 112 -23.76 -6.96 5.04
C ASP A 112 -23.57 -7.33 3.57
N SER A 113 -23.72 -6.35 2.64
CA SER A 113 -23.54 -6.53 1.20
C SER A 113 -22.12 -6.28 0.70
N SER A 114 -21.24 -5.69 1.51
CA SER A 114 -19.87 -5.35 1.09
C SER A 114 -18.95 -6.60 1.12
N GLU A 115 -18.03 -6.69 0.20
CA GLU A 115 -16.98 -7.72 0.22
C GLU A 115 -16.00 -7.47 1.36
N THR A 116 -15.55 -6.23 1.49
CA THR A 116 -14.61 -5.82 2.53
C THR A 116 -15.08 -4.60 3.31
N ILE A 117 -14.71 -4.59 4.60
CA ILE A 117 -14.93 -3.47 5.52
C ILE A 117 -13.60 -3.19 6.19
N VAL A 118 -13.05 -2.01 5.94
CA VAL A 118 -11.74 -1.61 6.45
C VAL A 118 -11.79 -0.23 7.09
N GLY A 119 -10.90 0.00 8.04
CA GLY A 119 -10.85 1.28 8.73
C GLY A 119 -9.44 1.76 9.04
N ILE A 120 -9.34 3.04 9.37
CA ILE A 120 -8.13 3.67 9.89
C ILE A 120 -8.44 4.34 11.21
N VAL A 121 -7.65 4.03 12.23
CA VAL A 121 -7.71 4.70 13.52
C VAL A 121 -6.96 6.03 13.43
N VAL A 122 -7.65 7.09 13.81
CA VAL A 122 -7.11 8.46 13.89
C VAL A 122 -6.87 8.78 15.36
N PRO A 123 -5.63 8.78 15.84
CA PRO A 123 -5.32 9.12 17.22
C PRO A 123 -5.82 10.52 17.58
N GLY A 124 -6.52 10.67 18.72
CA GLY A 124 -7.12 11.92 19.13
C GLY A 124 -8.28 12.41 18.25
N GLY A 125 -8.74 11.60 17.29
CA GLY A 125 -9.75 11.98 16.30
C GLY A 125 -11.15 12.20 16.86
N ALA A 126 -11.42 11.82 18.12
CA ALA A 126 -12.69 12.16 18.78
C ALA A 126 -12.93 13.67 18.83
N GLU A 127 -11.88 14.48 18.87
CA GLU A 127 -11.93 15.94 18.87
C GLU A 127 -12.22 16.56 17.49
N PHE A 128 -12.23 15.78 16.41
CA PHE A 128 -12.53 16.31 15.07
C PHE A 128 -13.91 16.94 15.05
N SER A 129 -13.95 18.19 14.58
CA SER A 129 -15.22 18.90 14.36
C SER A 129 -16.03 18.25 13.23
N ARG A 130 -17.34 18.51 13.21
CA ARG A 130 -18.21 18.09 12.12
C ARG A 130 -17.66 18.52 10.76
N LYS A 131 -17.18 19.75 10.64
CA LYS A 131 -16.62 20.31 9.40
C LYS A 131 -15.40 19.52 8.89
N GLN A 132 -14.54 19.06 9.81
CA GLN A 132 -13.37 18.25 9.42
C GLN A 132 -13.79 16.87 8.88
N ILE A 133 -14.78 16.24 9.51
CA ILE A 133 -15.31 14.93 9.06
C ILE A 133 -16.04 15.09 7.73
N ASP A 134 -16.87 16.12 7.58
CA ASP A 134 -17.59 16.39 6.33
C ASP A 134 -16.59 16.65 5.19
N SER A 135 -15.52 17.41 5.43
CA SER A 135 -14.45 17.65 4.45
C SER A 135 -13.73 16.35 4.02
N LEU A 136 -13.51 15.39 4.93
CA LEU A 136 -12.95 14.08 4.59
C LEU A 136 -13.97 13.24 3.79
N THR A 137 -15.26 13.31 4.17
CA THR A 137 -16.33 12.63 3.44
C THR A 137 -16.47 13.14 2.01
N ASP A 138 -16.39 14.46 1.81
CA ASP A 138 -16.41 15.06 0.47
C ASP A 138 -15.17 14.68 -0.34
N TRP A 139 -14.00 14.60 0.32
CA TRP A 139 -12.76 14.18 -0.31
C TRP A 139 -12.84 12.72 -0.80
N ILE A 140 -13.36 11.80 0.03
CA ILE A 140 -13.44 10.37 -0.32
C ILE A 140 -14.42 10.11 -1.48
N LYS A 141 -15.45 10.97 -1.65
CA LYS A 141 -16.43 10.87 -2.72
C LYS A 141 -15.93 11.38 -4.08
N LYS A 142 -14.74 11.94 -4.16
CA LYS A 142 -14.18 12.39 -5.44
C LYS A 142 -14.04 11.20 -6.41
N PRO A 143 -14.38 11.38 -7.71
CA PRO A 143 -14.37 10.28 -8.69
C PRO A 143 -13.03 9.52 -8.75
N GLN A 144 -11.91 10.22 -8.56
CA GLN A 144 -10.57 9.61 -8.58
C GLN A 144 -10.27 8.71 -7.36
N ILE A 145 -11.06 8.81 -6.28
CA ILE A 145 -10.92 7.94 -5.10
C ILE A 145 -11.79 6.70 -5.24
N GLY A 146 -12.97 6.84 -5.85
CA GLY A 146 -13.85 5.73 -6.21
C GLY A 146 -14.65 5.14 -5.04
N CYS A 147 -14.87 5.89 -3.94
CA CYS A 147 -15.64 5.43 -2.81
C CYS A 147 -16.92 6.25 -2.62
N SER A 148 -18.05 5.61 -2.34
CA SER A 148 -19.37 6.24 -2.24
C SER A 148 -19.59 7.00 -0.94
N GLY A 149 -18.84 6.70 0.12
CA GLY A 149 -18.98 7.34 1.42
C GLY A 149 -18.01 6.81 2.47
N MET A 150 -18.09 7.42 3.66
CA MET A 150 -17.25 7.09 4.79
C MET A 150 -18.09 7.09 6.07
N ILE A 151 -17.89 6.07 6.89
CA ILE A 151 -18.47 5.96 8.23
C ILE A 151 -17.41 6.35 9.23
N PHE A 152 -17.81 7.02 10.31
CA PHE A 152 -16.93 7.29 11.44
C PHE A 152 -17.50 6.75 12.74
N CYS A 153 -16.61 6.40 13.66
CA CYS A 153 -16.95 6.17 15.05
C CYS A 153 -15.93 6.84 15.97
N LYS A 154 -16.40 7.71 16.85
CA LYS A 154 -15.61 8.37 17.90
C LYS A 154 -15.70 7.58 19.19
N PHE A 155 -14.56 7.26 19.79
CA PHE A 155 -14.48 6.50 21.03
C PHE A 155 -14.27 7.46 22.21
N ASN A 156 -15.35 7.78 22.91
CA ASN A 156 -15.31 8.74 24.02
C ASN A 156 -14.82 8.08 25.31
N THR A 157 -14.20 8.88 26.18
CA THR A 157 -13.66 8.44 27.48
C THR A 157 -14.73 7.95 28.45
N GLU A 158 -15.97 8.42 28.30
CA GLU A 158 -17.12 8.07 29.15
C GLU A 158 -17.83 6.76 28.74
N GLY A 159 -17.26 6.01 27.78
CA GLY A 159 -17.83 4.74 27.31
C GLY A 159 -19.07 4.86 26.43
N ARG A 160 -19.49 6.09 26.08
CA ARG A 160 -20.52 6.35 25.07
C ARG A 160 -19.86 6.71 23.75
N HIS A 161 -19.91 5.78 22.82
CA HIS A 161 -19.37 5.99 21.47
C HIS A 161 -20.37 6.75 20.60
N LYS A 162 -19.85 7.50 19.63
CA LYS A 162 -20.65 8.25 18.67
C LYS A 162 -20.25 7.89 17.24
N SER A 163 -21.22 7.39 16.48
CA SER A 163 -21.00 7.02 15.08
C SER A 163 -21.97 7.74 14.15
N SER A 164 -21.64 7.82 12.87
CA SER A 164 -22.58 8.23 11.83
C SER A 164 -23.73 7.22 11.62
N VAL A 165 -23.62 6.03 12.21
CA VAL A 165 -24.56 4.90 12.07
C VAL A 165 -25.08 4.37 13.41
N ASP A 166 -25.09 5.19 14.47
CA ASP A 166 -25.56 4.83 15.82
C ASP A 166 -27.02 4.36 15.85
N LYS A 167 -27.83 4.64 14.83
CA LYS A 167 -29.19 4.10 14.70
C LYS A 167 -29.22 2.59 14.44
N PHE A 168 -28.13 2.02 13.92
CA PHE A 168 -28.02 0.62 13.51
C PHE A 168 -27.16 -0.21 14.46
N PHE A 169 -26.30 0.42 15.26
CA PHE A 169 -25.34 -0.24 16.13
C PHE A 169 -25.46 0.25 17.55
N ASN A 170 -25.61 -0.67 18.49
CA ASN A 170 -25.59 -0.36 19.91
C ASN A 170 -24.15 -0.11 20.41
N ASN A 171 -24.03 0.37 21.66
CA ASN A 171 -22.74 0.73 22.23
C ASN A 171 -21.77 -0.46 22.37
N GLU A 172 -22.26 -1.68 22.63
CA GLU A 172 -21.45 -2.89 22.71
C GLU A 172 -20.83 -3.25 21.36
N GLN A 173 -21.61 -3.10 20.29
CA GLN A 173 -21.13 -3.32 18.91
C GLN A 173 -20.09 -2.27 18.54
N LEU A 174 -20.29 -1.00 18.88
CA LEU A 174 -19.28 0.05 18.64
C LEU A 174 -18.02 -0.17 19.49
N GLU A 175 -18.16 -0.71 20.70
CA GLU A 175 -17.02 -1.12 21.53
C GLU A 175 -16.24 -2.29 20.91
N SER A 176 -16.92 -3.22 20.23
CA SER A 176 -16.24 -4.28 19.48
C SER A 176 -15.39 -3.72 18.32
N TRP A 177 -15.84 -2.63 17.65
CA TRP A 177 -15.03 -1.94 16.66
C TRP A 177 -13.77 -1.32 17.27
N ARG A 178 -13.90 -0.70 18.47
CA ARG A 178 -12.77 -0.15 19.21
C ARG A 178 -11.73 -1.22 19.52
N SER A 179 -12.17 -2.32 20.08
CA SER A 179 -11.31 -3.43 20.50
C SER A 179 -10.62 -4.09 19.31
N GLU A 180 -11.36 -4.38 18.23
CA GLU A 180 -10.82 -5.02 17.01
C GLU A 180 -9.81 -4.11 16.31
N SER A 181 -10.09 -2.82 16.25
CA SER A 181 -9.19 -1.85 15.61
C SER A 181 -7.96 -1.50 16.45
N GLY A 182 -7.99 -1.80 17.76
CA GLY A 182 -6.97 -1.39 18.71
C GLY A 182 -6.99 0.13 18.98
N ALA A 183 -8.13 0.78 18.80
CA ALA A 183 -8.29 2.20 19.10
C ALA A 183 -8.37 2.44 20.62
N ASN A 184 -7.87 3.58 21.06
CA ASN A 184 -7.97 4.03 22.43
C ASN A 184 -9.16 4.96 22.63
N ASN A 185 -9.52 5.20 23.87
CA ASN A 185 -10.46 6.28 24.18
C ASN A 185 -9.87 7.64 23.75
N GLY A 186 -10.68 8.47 23.11
CA GLY A 186 -10.26 9.71 22.49
C GLY A 186 -9.90 9.59 21.01
N ASP A 187 -9.77 8.36 20.49
CA ASP A 187 -9.53 8.12 19.06
C ASP A 187 -10.85 8.12 18.25
N MET A 188 -10.71 8.15 16.95
CA MET A 188 -11.79 7.94 15.99
C MET A 188 -11.36 6.90 14.98
N ILE A 189 -12.26 6.02 14.57
CA ILE A 189 -12.06 5.18 13.39
C ILE A 189 -12.88 5.71 12.21
N LEU A 190 -12.25 5.75 11.04
CA LEU A 190 -12.88 6.03 9.76
C LEU A 190 -12.98 4.72 8.99
N ILE A 191 -14.18 4.36 8.53
CA ILE A 191 -14.48 3.05 7.93
C ILE A 191 -14.98 3.24 6.51
N LEU A 192 -14.43 2.44 5.59
CA LEU A 192 -14.89 2.27 4.22
C LEU A 192 -15.39 0.83 4.03
N ALA A 193 -16.39 0.68 3.16
CA ALA A 193 -16.97 -0.63 2.85
C ALA A 193 -17.42 -0.67 1.38
N GLY A 194 -17.22 -1.80 0.74
CA GLY A 194 -17.56 -2.00 -0.67
C GLY A 194 -16.87 -3.21 -1.28
N ASP A 195 -16.61 -3.14 -2.58
CA ASP A 195 -15.80 -4.12 -3.31
C ASP A 195 -14.35 -4.08 -2.80
N GLU A 196 -13.66 -5.20 -2.80
CA GLU A 196 -12.35 -5.33 -2.15
C GLU A 196 -11.31 -4.41 -2.77
N LYS A 197 -11.16 -4.44 -4.09
CA LYS A 197 -10.08 -3.74 -4.80
C LYS A 197 -10.20 -2.21 -4.67
N SER A 198 -11.39 -1.67 -4.93
CA SER A 198 -11.61 -0.21 -4.86
C SER A 198 -11.55 0.30 -3.41
N THR A 199 -12.08 -0.47 -2.46
CA THR A 199 -12.11 -0.08 -1.05
C THR A 199 -10.71 -0.10 -0.42
N ILE A 200 -9.89 -1.10 -0.73
CA ILE A 200 -8.49 -1.16 -0.28
C ILE A 200 -7.67 -0.02 -0.88
N ASN A 201 -7.84 0.28 -2.16
CA ASN A 201 -7.18 1.45 -2.77
C ASN A 201 -7.63 2.77 -2.11
N ALA A 202 -8.93 2.95 -1.92
CA ALA A 202 -9.49 4.16 -1.30
C ALA A 202 -8.99 4.37 0.14
N ILE A 203 -8.89 3.29 0.95
CA ILE A 203 -8.37 3.39 2.32
C ILE A 203 -6.88 3.72 2.34
N GLY A 204 -6.10 3.21 1.39
CA GLY A 204 -4.68 3.57 1.22
C GLY A 204 -4.52 5.06 0.91
N LEU A 205 -5.33 5.60 0.00
CA LEU A 205 -5.35 7.03 -0.32
C LEU A 205 -5.81 7.87 0.88
N LEU A 206 -6.84 7.42 1.61
CA LEU A 206 -7.31 8.10 2.83
C LEU A 206 -6.22 8.15 3.91
N ARG A 207 -5.44 7.09 4.05
CA ARG A 207 -4.29 7.03 4.96
C ARG A 207 -3.29 8.15 4.68
N ILE A 208 -2.94 8.38 3.42
CA ILE A 208 -2.01 9.43 3.00
C ILE A 208 -2.61 10.83 3.21
N GLU A 209 -3.89 11.03 2.86
CA GLU A 209 -4.60 12.29 3.08
C GLU A 209 -4.65 12.67 4.58
N LEU A 210 -4.94 11.68 5.44
CA LEU A 210 -4.92 11.89 6.89
C LEU A 210 -3.52 12.25 7.39
N ALA A 211 -2.49 11.56 6.90
CA ALA A 211 -1.12 11.84 7.29
C ALA A 211 -0.67 13.26 6.89
N GLU A 212 -1.15 13.76 5.75
CA GLU A 212 -0.89 15.14 5.31
C GLU A 212 -1.61 16.14 6.22
N ARG A 213 -2.91 15.96 6.48
CA ARG A 213 -3.69 16.85 7.36
C ARG A 213 -3.17 16.88 8.79
N LEU A 214 -2.68 15.75 9.28
CA LEU A 214 -2.13 15.60 10.64
C LEU A 214 -0.61 15.91 10.72
N LYS A 215 0.02 16.25 9.59
CA LYS A 215 1.47 16.54 9.48
C LYS A 215 2.36 15.42 10.02
N LEU A 216 1.99 14.16 9.73
CA LEU A 216 2.73 12.97 10.17
C LEU A 216 3.90 12.62 9.25
N ARG A 217 3.99 13.24 8.08
CA ARG A 217 5.01 12.99 7.07
C ARG A 217 6.20 13.93 7.25
N ASP A 218 7.13 13.59 8.13
CA ASP A 218 8.36 14.37 8.30
C ASP A 218 9.19 14.34 7.00
N PRO A 219 9.46 15.49 6.36
CA PRO A 219 10.23 15.55 5.11
C PRO A 219 11.72 15.20 5.29
N ASN A 220 12.24 15.25 6.53
CA ASN A 220 13.62 14.91 6.84
C ASN A 220 13.83 13.42 7.16
N LEU A 221 12.75 12.64 7.24
CA LEU A 221 12.80 11.23 7.53
C LEU A 221 12.76 10.43 6.22
N PHE A 222 13.80 9.62 6.00
CA PHE A 222 13.93 8.73 4.84
C PHE A 222 13.73 7.28 5.29
N LYS A 223 12.65 6.65 4.83
CA LYS A 223 12.25 5.29 5.19
C LYS A 223 12.07 4.45 3.93
N PRO A 224 13.16 3.95 3.33
CA PRO A 224 13.04 2.98 2.26
C PRO A 224 12.49 1.65 2.77
N VAL A 225 11.76 0.95 1.91
CA VAL A 225 11.18 -0.37 2.18
C VAL A 225 11.22 -1.21 0.91
N TRP A 226 11.61 -2.47 1.02
CA TRP A 226 11.46 -3.45 -0.04
C TRP A 226 10.07 -4.07 0.00
N ILE A 227 9.43 -4.13 -1.15
CA ILE A 227 8.23 -4.94 -1.36
C ILE A 227 8.63 -6.17 -2.16
N THR A 228 8.27 -7.33 -1.66
CA THR A 228 8.63 -8.65 -2.22
C THR A 228 7.41 -9.51 -2.46
N ASP A 229 7.60 -10.67 -3.06
CA ASP A 229 6.54 -11.67 -3.26
C ASP A 229 5.32 -11.11 -4.03
N PHE A 230 5.57 -10.31 -5.07
CA PHE A 230 4.51 -9.83 -5.96
C PHE A 230 3.80 -11.00 -6.66
N PRO A 231 2.50 -10.87 -6.99
CA PRO A 231 1.85 -11.81 -7.90
C PRO A 231 2.57 -11.83 -9.26
N LEU A 232 2.71 -13.02 -9.85
CA LEU A 232 3.28 -13.14 -11.20
C LEU A 232 2.29 -12.65 -12.25
N PHE A 233 1.00 -12.92 -12.03
CA PHE A 233 -0.08 -12.58 -12.94
C PHE A 233 -1.19 -11.79 -12.26
N GLU A 234 -1.86 -10.98 -13.05
CA GLU A 234 -3.17 -10.43 -12.77
C GLU A 234 -4.18 -10.91 -13.82
N PHE A 235 -5.44 -11.01 -13.43
CA PHE A 235 -6.53 -11.38 -14.33
C PHE A 235 -7.29 -10.13 -14.74
N ASP A 236 -7.38 -9.89 -16.04
CA ASP A 236 -8.22 -8.83 -16.60
C ASP A 236 -9.60 -9.39 -16.97
N GLU A 237 -10.60 -8.98 -16.21
CA GLU A 237 -12.00 -9.41 -16.42
C GLU A 237 -12.57 -9.02 -17.78
N LYS A 238 -12.07 -7.91 -18.38
CA LYS A 238 -12.59 -7.42 -19.68
C LYS A 238 -12.09 -8.24 -20.85
N SER A 239 -10.83 -8.63 -20.81
CA SER A 239 -10.21 -9.48 -21.85
C SER A 239 -10.27 -10.95 -21.53
N GLU A 240 -10.69 -11.34 -20.30
CA GLU A 240 -10.67 -12.71 -19.77
C GLU A 240 -9.30 -13.38 -19.90
N LYS A 241 -8.22 -12.62 -19.68
CA LYS A 241 -6.84 -13.09 -19.85
C LYS A 241 -5.97 -12.78 -18.63
N TYR A 242 -4.96 -13.63 -18.47
CA TYR A 242 -3.87 -13.39 -17.55
C TYR A 242 -2.84 -12.48 -18.19
N HIS A 243 -2.41 -11.47 -17.47
CA HIS A 243 -1.33 -10.59 -17.84
C HIS A 243 -0.21 -10.68 -16.81
N ALA A 244 1.04 -10.57 -17.27
CA ALA A 244 2.17 -10.44 -16.34
C ALA A 244 2.03 -9.12 -15.56
N MET A 245 2.12 -9.18 -14.24
CA MET A 245 1.96 -8.00 -13.40
C MET A 245 3.08 -6.98 -13.62
N HIS A 246 4.33 -7.43 -13.78
CA HIS A 246 5.49 -6.58 -14.04
C HIS A 246 5.98 -6.71 -15.48
N HIS A 247 6.59 -7.83 -15.80
CA HIS A 247 7.18 -8.08 -17.11
C HIS A 247 7.08 -9.56 -17.50
N PRO A 248 6.86 -9.88 -18.79
CA PRO A 248 6.78 -11.28 -19.26
C PRO A 248 8.02 -12.14 -18.98
N PHE A 249 9.18 -11.51 -18.76
CA PHE A 249 10.43 -12.21 -18.44
C PHE A 249 10.63 -12.48 -16.95
N THR A 250 9.74 -11.97 -16.10
CA THR A 250 9.82 -12.21 -14.66
C THR A 250 9.58 -13.69 -14.37
N SER A 251 10.51 -14.28 -13.62
CA SER A 251 10.45 -15.69 -13.24
C SER A 251 9.50 -15.90 -12.06
N PRO A 252 8.76 -17.03 -12.02
CA PRO A 252 8.04 -17.43 -10.81
C PRO A 252 9.03 -17.78 -9.69
N ASN A 253 8.57 -17.70 -8.44
CA ASN A 253 9.29 -18.30 -7.32
C ASN A 253 9.37 -19.82 -7.52
N ASP A 254 10.49 -20.41 -7.14
CA ASP A 254 10.76 -21.83 -7.39
C ASP A 254 9.73 -22.75 -6.72
N ASP A 255 9.26 -22.39 -5.53
CA ASP A 255 8.26 -23.12 -4.77
C ASP A 255 6.85 -23.05 -5.38
N ASP A 256 6.59 -22.07 -6.25
CA ASP A 256 5.26 -21.82 -6.82
C ASP A 256 5.11 -22.36 -8.27
N VAL A 257 6.14 -22.96 -8.86
CA VAL A 257 6.15 -23.41 -10.26
C VAL A 257 5.01 -24.37 -10.59
N GLU A 258 4.66 -25.29 -9.68
CA GLU A 258 3.55 -26.22 -9.86
C GLU A 258 2.18 -25.52 -9.89
N LEU A 259 2.05 -24.35 -9.27
CA LEU A 259 0.81 -23.57 -9.28
C LEU A 259 0.50 -22.94 -10.64
N LEU A 260 1.50 -22.79 -11.52
CA LEU A 260 1.31 -22.24 -12.88
C LEU A 260 0.20 -22.97 -13.67
N LYS A 261 0.03 -24.26 -13.43
CA LYS A 261 -0.97 -25.08 -14.15
C LYS A 261 -2.33 -25.05 -13.49
N ASN A 262 -2.40 -24.93 -12.18
CA ASN A 262 -3.61 -25.18 -11.40
C ASN A 262 -4.23 -23.90 -10.82
N ASP A 263 -3.40 -22.93 -10.44
CA ASP A 263 -3.84 -21.67 -9.81
C ASP A 263 -2.83 -20.53 -10.08
N PRO A 264 -2.77 -20.03 -11.33
CA PRO A 264 -1.74 -19.06 -11.75
C PRO A 264 -1.79 -17.75 -10.97
N LEU A 265 -2.94 -17.36 -10.42
CA LEU A 265 -3.07 -16.13 -9.62
C LEU A 265 -2.40 -16.21 -8.24
N LYS A 266 -2.10 -17.40 -7.76
CA LYS A 266 -1.36 -17.58 -6.50
C LYS A 266 0.15 -17.65 -6.68
N VAL A 267 0.62 -17.73 -7.92
CA VAL A 267 2.06 -17.77 -8.23
C VAL A 267 2.69 -16.42 -7.90
N LYS A 268 3.73 -16.45 -7.09
CA LYS A 268 4.53 -15.27 -6.78
C LYS A 268 5.70 -15.14 -7.74
N ALA A 269 6.05 -13.91 -8.04
CA ALA A 269 7.16 -13.56 -8.91
C ALA A 269 8.46 -13.40 -8.12
N LYS A 270 9.58 -13.68 -8.76
CA LYS A 270 10.89 -13.19 -8.36
C LYS A 270 11.03 -11.71 -8.74
N ALA A 271 10.11 -10.89 -8.21
CA ALA A 271 10.04 -9.45 -8.40
C ALA A 271 10.06 -8.74 -7.04
N TYR A 272 10.70 -7.60 -7.00
CA TYR A 272 10.83 -6.78 -5.80
C TYR A 272 11.02 -5.33 -6.18
N ASP A 273 10.32 -4.44 -5.49
CA ASP A 273 10.38 -3.00 -5.70
C ASP A 273 10.83 -2.30 -4.43
N MET A 274 11.60 -1.23 -4.56
CA MET A 274 11.93 -0.36 -3.45
C MET A 274 11.04 0.88 -3.46
N ALA A 275 10.32 1.09 -2.39
CA ALA A 275 9.58 2.32 -2.14
C ALA A 275 10.32 3.20 -1.13
N LEU A 276 10.38 4.50 -1.39
CA LEU A 276 10.90 5.50 -0.47
C LEU A 276 9.83 6.52 -0.15
N ASN A 277 9.39 6.58 1.12
CA ASN A 277 8.41 7.56 1.58
C ASN A 277 7.09 7.58 0.78
N GLY A 278 6.64 6.42 0.32
CA GLY A 278 5.41 6.27 -0.44
C GLY A 278 5.55 6.44 -1.96
N THR A 279 6.78 6.47 -2.47
CA THR A 279 7.09 6.57 -3.91
C THR A 279 7.99 5.40 -4.29
N GLU A 280 7.64 4.70 -5.36
CA GLU A 280 8.49 3.68 -5.97
C GLU A 280 9.73 4.34 -6.57
N ILE A 281 10.90 3.79 -6.28
CA ILE A 281 12.20 4.30 -6.75
C ILE A 281 13.01 3.27 -7.54
N GLY A 282 12.56 2.03 -7.62
CA GLY A 282 13.21 0.96 -8.38
C GLY A 282 12.75 -0.42 -7.98
#